data_00de7ecbe52ab8c079631217525547bc
#
_entry.id   00de7ecbe52ab8c079631217525547bc
#
_cell.length_a   1.000
_cell.length_b   1.000
_cell.length_c   1.000
_cell.angle_alpha   90.00
_cell.angle_beta   90.00
_cell.angle_gamma   90.00
#
_symmetry.space_group_name_H-M   'P 1'
#
loop_
_entity.id
_entity.type
_entity.pdbx_description
1 polymer ?
#
loop_
_entity_poly.entity_id
_entity_poly.type
_entity_poly.pdbx_seq_one_letter_code
_entity_poly.pdbx_strand_id
1 'polypeptide(L)'
;ALPNVHFLGLKPHEQLPDYLAAFDVCLNLFAPGDLSKDVSPLKFYEYLATGKPIVSTPQPDQVLQYESIMQVARTPEEFIDCCAQAIEDTTPERVNARMEAGRQSSWDARVAQMESMLKEMNIL
;
A
#
# COMPACT_ATOMS: atom_id res chain seq x y z
N ALA A 1 25.12 10.01 -6.31
CA ALA A 1 23.98 9.09 -6.45
C ALA A 1 24.46 7.64 -6.32
N LEU A 2 23.67 6.78 -5.71
CA LEU A 2 24.00 5.35 -5.61
C LEU A 2 23.78 4.69 -6.98
N PRO A 3 24.67 3.80 -7.45
CA PRO A 3 24.61 3.22 -8.80
C PRO A 3 23.40 2.31 -9.03
N ASN A 4 22.77 1.84 -7.97
CA ASN A 4 21.60 0.97 -7.97
C ASN A 4 20.29 1.70 -7.64
N VAL A 5 20.31 3.05 -7.61
CA VAL A 5 19.12 3.89 -7.39
C VAL A 5 18.83 4.69 -8.65
N HIS A 6 17.64 4.50 -9.21
CA HIS A 6 17.22 5.12 -10.46
C HIS A 6 15.97 5.96 -10.25
N PHE A 7 16.09 7.28 -10.45
CA PHE A 7 14.96 8.20 -10.44
C PHE A 7 14.37 8.27 -11.84
N LEU A 8 13.23 7.62 -12.03
CA LEU A 8 12.60 7.50 -13.35
C LEU A 8 11.81 8.75 -13.77
N GLY A 9 11.67 9.72 -12.87
CA GLY A 9 10.89 10.92 -13.11
C GLY A 9 9.38 10.68 -13.09
N LEU A 10 8.62 11.71 -13.43
CA LEU A 10 7.17 11.63 -13.50
C LEU A 10 6.74 10.71 -14.65
N LYS A 11 5.78 9.83 -14.38
CA LYS A 11 5.20 8.91 -15.37
C LYS A 11 3.70 9.16 -15.50
N PRO A 12 3.12 9.00 -16.71
CA PRO A 12 1.67 8.98 -16.87
C PRO A 12 1.03 7.87 -16.04
N HIS A 13 -0.15 8.15 -15.48
CA HIS A 13 -0.86 7.18 -14.62
C HIS A 13 -1.14 5.86 -15.36
N GLU A 14 -1.43 5.92 -16.64
CA GLU A 14 -1.71 4.77 -17.49
C GLU A 14 -0.54 3.77 -17.59
N GLN A 15 0.68 4.24 -17.34
CA GLN A 15 1.90 3.41 -17.36
C GLN A 15 2.22 2.77 -16.01
N LEU A 16 1.58 3.18 -14.92
CA LEU A 16 1.88 2.67 -13.58
C LEU A 16 1.70 1.15 -13.46
N PRO A 17 0.69 0.52 -14.06
CA PRO A 17 0.55 -0.94 -14.00
C PRO A 17 1.77 -1.70 -14.52
N ASP A 18 2.40 -1.21 -15.59
CA ASP A 18 3.60 -1.84 -16.17
C ASP A 18 4.81 -1.74 -15.23
N TYR A 19 4.99 -0.56 -14.59
CA TYR A 19 6.04 -0.38 -13.59
C TYR A 19 5.80 -1.26 -12.36
N LEU A 20 4.57 -1.29 -11.85
CA LEU A 20 4.21 -2.11 -10.69
C LEU A 20 4.37 -3.60 -10.97
N ALA A 21 4.06 -4.05 -12.18
CA ALA A 21 4.26 -5.45 -12.59
C ALA A 21 5.73 -5.88 -12.50
N ALA A 22 6.66 -4.94 -12.75
CA ALA A 22 8.10 -5.18 -12.71
C ALA A 22 8.71 -5.17 -11.28
N PHE A 23 7.97 -4.70 -10.28
CA PHE A 23 8.48 -4.63 -8.90
C PHE A 23 8.42 -6.01 -8.21
N ASP A 24 9.44 -6.32 -7.43
CA ASP A 24 9.41 -7.47 -6.51
C ASP A 24 8.79 -7.05 -5.17
N VAL A 25 9.08 -5.83 -4.71
CA VAL A 25 8.56 -5.23 -3.47
C VAL A 25 8.15 -3.78 -3.73
N CYS A 26 7.00 -3.39 -3.21
CA CYS A 26 6.52 -2.01 -3.24
C CYS A 26 6.87 -1.30 -1.93
N LEU A 27 7.34 -0.04 -2.02
CA LEU A 27 7.76 0.73 -0.85
C LEU A 27 6.80 1.90 -0.61
N ASN A 28 6.17 1.92 0.58
CA ASN A 28 5.30 3.01 1.03
C ASN A 28 5.98 3.77 2.16
N LEU A 29 6.93 4.64 1.80
CA LEU A 29 7.77 5.34 2.74
C LEU A 29 7.27 6.78 2.97
N PHE A 30 7.00 7.10 4.22
CA PHE A 30 6.69 8.45 4.69
C PHE A 30 7.65 8.84 5.81
N ALA A 31 8.14 10.06 5.77
CA ALA A 31 8.89 10.61 6.88
C ALA A 31 7.97 10.80 8.11
N PRO A 32 8.45 10.54 9.32
CA PRO A 32 7.69 10.82 10.53
C PRO A 32 7.29 12.30 10.62
N GLY A 33 6.06 12.59 11.02
CA GLY A 33 5.56 13.95 11.18
C GLY A 33 4.04 13.99 11.29
N ASP A 34 3.52 15.08 11.85
CA ASP A 34 2.08 15.22 12.07
C ASP A 34 1.29 15.22 10.76
N LEU A 35 1.81 15.88 9.73
CA LEU A 35 1.16 15.89 8.41
C LEU A 35 1.06 14.49 7.79
N SER A 36 2.08 13.66 7.96
CA SER A 36 2.11 12.32 7.35
C SER A 36 1.16 11.32 8.01
N LYS A 37 0.68 11.59 9.21
CA LYS A 37 -0.30 10.73 9.89
C LYS A 37 -1.67 10.74 9.21
N ASP A 38 -2.08 11.89 8.70
CA ASP A 38 -3.44 12.15 8.22
C ASP A 38 -3.58 12.11 6.70
N VAL A 39 -2.49 11.80 5.98
CA VAL A 39 -2.50 11.69 4.51
C VAL A 39 -3.20 10.41 4.07
N SER A 40 -3.96 10.46 2.99
CA SER A 40 -4.45 9.26 2.31
C SER A 40 -3.42 8.77 1.28
N PRO A 41 -2.78 7.61 1.49
CA PRO A 41 -1.70 7.15 0.64
C PRO A 41 -2.26 6.40 -0.58
N LEU A 42 -2.68 7.12 -1.62
CA LEU A 42 -3.30 6.51 -2.81
C LEU A 42 -2.44 5.39 -3.42
N LYS A 43 -1.12 5.61 -3.52
CA LYS A 43 -0.20 4.60 -4.05
C LYS A 43 -0.23 3.28 -3.25
N PHE A 44 -0.50 3.33 -1.95
CA PHE A 44 -0.59 2.14 -1.12
C PHE A 44 -1.72 1.22 -1.55
N TYR A 45 -2.88 1.78 -1.89
CA TYR A 45 -4.01 1.01 -2.40
C TYR A 45 -3.75 0.45 -3.80
N GLU A 46 -3.00 1.17 -4.63
CA GLU A 46 -2.52 0.66 -5.92
C GLU A 46 -1.58 -0.54 -5.71
N TYR A 47 -0.69 -0.49 -4.72
CA TYR A 47 0.17 -1.63 -4.37
C TYR A 47 -0.63 -2.84 -3.89
N LEU A 48 -1.61 -2.65 -3.02
CA LEU A 48 -2.50 -3.73 -2.57
C LEU A 48 -3.18 -4.42 -3.76
N ALA A 49 -3.67 -3.65 -4.72
CA ALA A 49 -4.36 -4.17 -5.90
C ALA A 49 -3.48 -5.09 -6.75
N THR A 50 -2.16 -4.92 -6.74
CA THR A 50 -1.23 -5.79 -7.47
C THR A 50 -0.96 -7.12 -6.77
N GLY A 51 -1.25 -7.24 -5.49
CA GLY A 51 -0.87 -8.37 -4.64
C GLY A 51 0.63 -8.45 -4.31
N LYS A 52 1.45 -7.50 -4.78
CA LYS A 52 2.89 -7.46 -4.51
C LYS A 52 3.17 -7.27 -3.03
N PRO A 53 4.28 -7.81 -2.50
CA PRO A 53 4.74 -7.51 -1.15
C PRO A 53 4.94 -6.01 -0.92
N ILE A 54 4.60 -5.54 0.27
CA ILE A 54 4.70 -4.12 0.63
C ILE A 54 5.56 -3.98 1.88
N VAL A 55 6.49 -3.04 1.85
CA VAL A 55 7.18 -2.53 3.04
C VAL A 55 6.77 -1.08 3.25
N SER A 56 6.27 -0.77 4.43
CA SER A 56 5.79 0.56 4.80
C SER A 56 6.47 1.07 6.06
N THR A 57 6.66 2.38 6.16
CA THR A 57 6.78 3.05 7.46
C THR A 57 5.42 3.05 8.15
N PRO A 58 5.34 3.27 9.48
CA PRO A 58 4.06 3.26 10.20
C PRO A 58 3.16 4.49 9.92
N GLN A 59 3.49 5.28 8.92
CA GLN A 59 2.70 6.43 8.47
C GLN A 59 2.20 6.21 7.03
N PRO A 60 1.05 6.79 6.70
CA PRO A 60 0.02 7.33 7.61
C PRO A 60 -0.63 6.23 8.47
N ASP A 61 -1.24 6.60 9.59
CA ASP A 61 -1.81 5.65 10.57
C ASP A 61 -2.78 4.65 9.96
N GLN A 62 -3.52 5.05 8.92
CA GLN A 62 -4.49 4.18 8.26
C GLN A 62 -3.86 2.94 7.59
N VAL A 63 -2.56 2.93 7.27
CA VAL A 63 -1.93 1.74 6.68
C VAL A 63 -1.74 0.62 7.70
N LEU A 64 -1.70 0.94 9.00
CA LEU A 64 -1.48 -0.03 10.06
C LEU A 64 -2.60 -1.08 10.17
N GLN A 65 -3.80 -0.77 9.69
CA GLN A 65 -4.88 -1.77 9.61
C GLN A 65 -4.53 -2.95 8.69
N TYR A 66 -3.52 -2.79 7.82
CA TYR A 66 -3.05 -3.82 6.89
C TYR A 66 -1.74 -4.50 7.35
N GLU A 67 -1.27 -4.24 8.57
CA GLU A 67 0.00 -4.77 9.08
C GLU A 67 0.10 -6.30 8.99
N SER A 68 -1.02 -7.01 9.07
CA SER A 68 -1.06 -8.47 8.93
C SER A 68 -0.70 -8.99 7.53
N ILE A 69 -0.74 -8.15 6.50
CA ILE A 69 -0.50 -8.54 5.09
C ILE A 69 0.66 -7.78 4.44
N MET A 70 1.41 -7.00 5.21
CA MET A 70 2.60 -6.27 4.77
C MET A 70 3.70 -6.32 5.82
N GLN A 71 4.84 -5.70 5.54
CA GLN A 71 5.91 -5.47 6.51
C GLN A 71 5.89 -4.00 6.95
N VAL A 72 6.01 -3.75 8.25
CA VAL A 72 6.09 -2.37 8.80
C VAL A 72 7.45 -2.17 9.45
N ALA A 73 8.21 -1.23 8.92
CA ALA A 73 9.52 -0.84 9.43
C ALA A 73 9.41 0.44 10.27
N ARG A 74 9.77 0.37 11.53
CA ARG A 74 9.74 1.50 12.46
C ARG A 74 11.11 2.16 12.65
N THR A 75 12.17 1.44 12.26
CA THR A 75 13.56 1.95 12.26
C THR A 75 14.26 1.65 10.94
N PRO A 76 15.37 2.35 10.61
CA PRO A 76 16.16 2.02 9.41
C PRO A 76 16.68 0.59 9.39
N GLU A 77 17.05 0.05 10.54
CA GLU A 77 17.53 -1.34 10.68
C GLU A 77 16.41 -2.33 10.38
N GLU A 78 15.21 -2.13 10.95
CA GLU A 78 14.04 -2.93 10.64
C GLU A 78 13.66 -2.87 9.16
N PHE A 79 13.90 -1.73 8.50
CA PHE A 79 13.58 -1.57 7.08
C PHE A 79 14.36 -2.56 6.21
N ILE A 80 15.64 -2.78 6.49
CA ILE A 80 16.47 -3.73 5.76
C ILE A 80 15.93 -5.15 5.94
N ASP A 81 15.61 -5.53 7.17
CA ASP A 81 15.06 -6.85 7.49
C ASP A 81 13.67 -7.05 6.86
N CYS A 82 12.82 -6.01 6.92
CA CYS A 82 11.50 -6.03 6.29
C CYS A 82 11.59 -6.21 4.76
N CYS A 83 12.54 -5.55 4.10
CA CYS A 83 12.76 -5.74 2.66
C CYS A 83 13.19 -7.18 2.33
N ALA A 84 14.11 -7.75 3.11
CA ALA A 84 14.55 -9.13 2.93
C ALA A 84 13.39 -10.12 3.12
N GLN A 85 12.55 -9.94 4.13
CA GLN A 85 11.37 -10.77 4.37
C GLN A 85 10.30 -10.59 3.28
N ALA A 86 10.09 -9.36 2.81
CA ALA A 86 9.09 -9.05 1.80
C ALA A 86 9.35 -9.76 0.46
N ILE A 87 10.61 -9.91 0.05
CA ILE A 87 10.97 -10.63 -1.18
C ILE A 87 10.44 -12.06 -1.18
N GLU A 88 10.40 -12.70 -0.02
CA GLU A 88 9.92 -14.08 0.16
C GLU A 88 8.39 -14.15 0.42
N ASP A 89 7.72 -13.02 0.62
CA ASP A 89 6.30 -12.95 1.00
C ASP A 89 5.38 -13.03 -0.23
N THR A 90 5.49 -14.12 -0.98
CA THR A 90 4.84 -14.32 -2.28
C THR A 90 3.92 -15.56 -2.33
N THR A 91 3.51 -16.09 -1.18
CA THR A 91 2.57 -17.21 -1.16
C THR A 91 1.21 -16.80 -1.75
N PRO A 92 0.48 -17.72 -2.42
CA PRO A 92 -0.82 -17.42 -3.01
C PRO A 92 -1.81 -16.81 -2.01
N GLU A 93 -1.80 -17.26 -0.76
CA GLU A 93 -2.66 -16.76 0.32
C GLU A 93 -2.36 -15.29 0.62
N ARG A 94 -1.09 -14.93 0.72
CA ARG A 94 -0.64 -13.57 0.99
C ARG A 94 -0.94 -12.63 -0.18
N VAL A 95 -0.67 -13.08 -1.40
CA VAL A 95 -0.99 -12.33 -2.63
C VAL A 95 -2.50 -12.07 -2.70
N ASN A 96 -3.32 -13.10 -2.51
CA ASN A 96 -4.78 -12.96 -2.54
C ASN A 96 -5.32 -12.06 -1.43
N ALA A 97 -4.75 -12.13 -0.23
CA ALA A 97 -5.16 -11.26 0.88
C ALA A 97 -4.91 -9.78 0.56
N ARG A 98 -3.76 -9.45 -0.04
CA ARG A 98 -3.47 -8.08 -0.48
C ARG A 98 -4.41 -7.62 -1.59
N MET A 99 -4.63 -8.45 -2.61
CA MET A 99 -5.54 -8.13 -3.72
C MET A 99 -6.97 -7.92 -3.23
N GLU A 100 -7.44 -8.74 -2.28
CA GLU A 100 -8.77 -8.58 -1.69
C GLU A 100 -8.88 -7.28 -0.89
N ALA A 101 -7.86 -6.94 -0.09
CA ALA A 101 -7.80 -5.66 0.61
C ALA A 101 -7.83 -4.47 -0.37
N GLY A 102 -7.16 -4.61 -1.51
CA GLY A 102 -7.20 -3.61 -2.60
C GLY A 102 -8.61 -3.45 -3.18
N ARG A 103 -9.30 -4.56 -3.48
CA ARG A 103 -10.68 -4.54 -3.98
C ARG A 103 -11.65 -3.87 -3.00
N GLN A 104 -11.54 -4.21 -1.71
CA GLN A 104 -12.37 -3.62 -0.65
C GLN A 104 -12.07 -2.13 -0.41
N SER A 105 -10.94 -1.65 -0.88
CA SER A 105 -10.53 -0.24 -0.79
C SER A 105 -10.79 0.55 -2.08
N SER A 106 -11.39 -0.07 -3.10
CA SER A 106 -11.75 0.60 -4.36
C SER A 106 -12.79 1.71 -4.14
N TRP A 107 -12.88 2.64 -5.06
CA TRP A 107 -13.90 3.70 -5.02
C TRP A 107 -15.31 3.13 -5.01
N ASP A 108 -15.58 2.10 -5.81
CA ASP A 108 -16.90 1.43 -5.84
C ASP A 108 -17.25 0.83 -4.48
N ALA A 109 -16.31 0.14 -3.83
CA ALA A 109 -16.50 -0.41 -2.50
C ALA A 109 -16.72 0.70 -1.44
N ARG A 110 -15.97 1.80 -1.53
CA ARG A 110 -16.14 2.96 -0.63
C ARG A 110 -17.50 3.63 -0.80
N VAL A 111 -17.93 3.84 -2.03
CA VAL A 111 -19.27 4.41 -2.33
C VAL A 111 -20.36 3.49 -1.81
N ALA A 112 -20.28 2.18 -2.07
CA ALA A 112 -21.27 1.22 -1.56
C ALA A 112 -21.34 1.20 -0.03
N GLN A 113 -20.20 1.31 0.64
CA GLN A 113 -20.13 1.42 2.11
C GLN A 113 -20.81 2.70 2.61
N MET A 114 -20.54 3.84 1.97
CA MET A 114 -21.17 5.12 2.33
C MET A 114 -22.69 5.07 2.12
N GLU A 115 -23.17 4.52 1.00
CA GLU A 115 -24.60 4.34 0.75
C GLU A 115 -25.27 3.47 1.81
N SER A 116 -24.63 2.36 2.21
CA SER A 116 -25.13 1.50 3.28
C SER A 116 -25.29 2.25 4.60
N MET A 117 -24.23 3.00 4.99
CA MET A 117 -24.27 3.80 6.21
C MET A 117 -25.38 4.87 6.17
N LEU A 118 -25.56 5.55 5.05
CA LEU A 118 -26.60 6.57 4.90
C LEU A 118 -28.01 5.97 4.96
N LYS A 119 -28.21 4.78 4.42
CA LYS A 119 -29.48 4.02 4.52
C LYS A 119 -29.77 3.63 5.97
N GLU A 120 -28.77 3.12 6.70
CA GLU A 120 -28.90 2.78 8.13
C GLU A 120 -29.25 3.99 8.98
N MET A 121 -28.77 5.18 8.61
CA MET A 121 -29.08 6.45 9.26
C MET A 121 -30.41 7.06 8.81
N ASN A 122 -31.18 6.41 7.92
CA ASN A 122 -32.42 6.91 7.30
C ASN A 122 -32.24 8.26 6.57
N ILE A 123 -31.09 8.49 5.93
CA ILE A 123 -30.81 9.70 5.14
C ILE A 123 -31.08 9.45 3.66
N LEU A 124 -30.95 8.21 3.20
CA LEU A 124 -31.27 7.74 1.85
C LEU A 124 -32.44 6.75 1.87
#